data_2fc92b547c3caf17138257282739497e
#
_entry.id   2fc92b547c3caf17138257282739497e
#
_cell.length_a   1.000
_cell.length_b   1.000
_cell.length_c   1.000
_cell.angle_alpha   90.00
_cell.angle_beta   90.00
_cell.angle_gamma   90.00
#
_symmetry.space_group_name_H-M   'P 1'
#
loop_
_entity.id
_entity.type
_entity.pdbx_description
1 polymer ?
#
loop_
_entity_poly.entity_id
_entity_poly.type
_entity_poly.pdbx_seq_one_letter_code
_entity_poly.pdbx_strand_id
1 'polypeptide(L)'
;MKTAAIDLVKKEREKQISKHGYTTVHDRQHPRKAVLYGALAYLNSVIYSPTIGTEDWPFEEESFKPEGDVNNLVKAAAMIIAEIDKRLEEC
;
A
#
# COMPACT_ATOMS: atom_id res chain seq x y z
N MET A 1 -12.58 2.47 -19.91
CA MET A 1 -11.83 1.26 -20.34
C MET A 1 -11.48 0.42 -19.12
N LYS A 2 -11.75 -0.86 -19.18
CA LYS A 2 -11.39 -1.78 -18.10
C LYS A 2 -10.05 -2.42 -18.39
N THR A 3 -9.11 -2.34 -17.47
CA THR A 3 -7.79 -2.95 -17.63
C THR A 3 -7.55 -4.00 -16.55
N ALA A 4 -6.70 -4.99 -16.85
CA ALA A 4 -6.30 -5.99 -15.86
C ALA A 4 -5.63 -5.34 -14.65
N ALA A 5 -4.87 -4.26 -14.86
CA ALA A 5 -4.22 -3.55 -13.77
C ALA A 5 -5.24 -2.99 -12.77
N ILE A 6 -6.32 -2.40 -13.27
CA ILE A 6 -7.37 -1.85 -12.39
C ILE A 6 -7.98 -2.97 -11.54
N ASP A 7 -8.25 -4.12 -12.15
CA ASP A 7 -8.82 -5.27 -11.43
C ASP A 7 -7.87 -5.79 -10.36
N LEU A 8 -6.57 -5.87 -10.67
CA LEU A 8 -5.56 -6.32 -9.70
C LEU A 8 -5.45 -5.37 -8.51
N VAL A 9 -5.46 -4.07 -8.76
CA VAL A 9 -5.38 -3.06 -7.69
C VAL A 9 -6.63 -3.12 -6.81
N LYS A 10 -7.80 -3.25 -7.42
CA LYS A 10 -9.06 -3.38 -6.69
C LYS A 10 -9.04 -4.59 -5.75
N LYS A 11 -8.62 -5.74 -6.25
CA LYS A 11 -8.53 -6.97 -5.45
C LYS A 11 -7.53 -6.82 -4.30
N GLU A 12 -6.40 -6.18 -4.57
CA GLU A 12 -5.38 -5.97 -3.53
C GLU A 12 -5.90 -5.02 -2.45
N ARG A 13 -6.61 -3.95 -2.82
CA ARG A 13 -7.21 -3.02 -1.85
C ARG A 13 -8.23 -3.76 -0.97
N GLU A 14 -9.08 -4.59 -1.56
CA GLU A 14 -10.04 -5.39 -0.82
C GLU A 14 -9.35 -6.34 0.16
N LYS A 15 -8.25 -6.96 -0.28
CA LYS A 15 -7.45 -7.86 0.56
C LYS A 15 -6.81 -7.10 1.73
N GLN A 16 -6.29 -5.91 1.49
CA GLN A 16 -5.70 -5.09 2.54
C GLN A 16 -6.73 -4.76 3.63
N ILE A 17 -7.97 -4.47 3.24
CA ILE A 17 -9.04 -4.21 4.19
C ILE A 17 -9.44 -5.48 4.95
N SER A 18 -9.70 -6.57 4.23
CA SER A 18 -10.29 -7.77 4.82
C SER A 18 -9.28 -8.65 5.57
N LYS A 19 -8.05 -8.73 5.08
CA LYS A 19 -7.04 -9.62 5.66
C LYS A 19 -6.03 -8.90 6.56
N HIS A 20 -5.75 -7.64 6.27
CA HIS A 20 -4.73 -6.88 7.00
C HIS A 20 -5.32 -5.76 7.85
N GLY A 21 -6.63 -5.51 7.75
CA GLY A 21 -7.28 -4.48 8.54
C GLY A 21 -6.90 -3.05 8.17
N TYR A 22 -6.43 -2.81 6.96
CA TYR A 22 -6.00 -1.49 6.50
C TYR A 22 -7.21 -0.63 6.12
N THR A 23 -8.10 -0.41 7.09
CA THR A 23 -9.26 0.47 6.94
C THR A 23 -8.85 1.91 7.21
N THR A 24 -9.74 2.86 6.90
CA THR A 24 -9.48 4.28 7.19
C THR A 24 -9.34 4.52 8.69
N VAL A 25 -10.03 3.74 9.53
CA VAL A 25 -9.87 3.83 10.99
C VAL A 25 -8.46 3.42 11.40
N HIS A 26 -7.96 2.29 10.87
CA HIS A 26 -6.59 1.83 11.11
C HIS A 26 -5.59 2.90 10.67
N ASP A 27 -5.79 3.48 9.49
CA ASP A 27 -4.87 4.46 8.92
C ASP A 27 -4.78 5.72 9.77
N ARG A 28 -5.88 6.12 10.43
CA ARG A 28 -5.90 7.28 11.31
C ARG A 28 -5.14 7.06 12.61
N GLN A 29 -4.94 5.81 13.02
CA GLN A 29 -4.21 5.47 14.24
C GLN A 29 -2.69 5.53 14.06
N HIS A 30 -2.23 5.69 12.82
CA HIS A 30 -0.81 5.78 12.48
C HIS A 30 -0.43 7.22 12.12
N PRO A 31 0.87 7.56 12.09
CA PRO A 31 1.30 8.88 11.63
C PRO A 31 0.67 9.23 10.29
N ARG A 32 0.37 10.50 10.10
CA ARG A 32 -0.40 10.99 8.95
C ARG A 32 0.09 10.48 7.60
N LYS A 33 1.40 10.32 7.42
CA LYS A 33 1.99 9.91 6.15
C LYS A 33 2.38 8.44 6.10
N ALA A 34 2.01 7.64 7.12
CA ALA A 34 2.45 6.25 7.20
C ALA A 34 2.05 5.45 5.97
N VAL A 35 0.81 5.57 5.51
CA VAL A 35 0.34 4.82 4.34
C VAL A 35 1.12 5.18 3.09
N LEU A 36 1.48 6.47 2.92
CA LEU A 36 2.30 6.90 1.79
C LEU A 36 3.71 6.33 1.85
N TYR A 37 4.31 6.26 3.04
CA TYR A 37 5.61 5.61 3.20
C TYR A 37 5.52 4.11 2.92
N GLY A 38 4.41 3.47 3.26
CA GLY A 38 4.17 2.08 2.89
C GLY A 38 4.15 1.89 1.37
N ALA A 39 3.45 2.77 0.65
CA ALA A 39 3.43 2.76 -0.81
C ALA A 39 4.83 3.00 -1.36
N LEU A 40 5.58 3.95 -0.78
CA LEU A 40 6.94 4.25 -1.20
C LEU A 40 7.86 3.03 -1.00
N ALA A 41 7.69 2.28 0.09
CA ALA A 41 8.46 1.08 0.34
C ALA A 41 8.32 0.07 -0.80
N TYR A 42 7.09 -0.16 -1.27
CA TYR A 42 6.87 -1.06 -2.40
C TYR A 42 7.39 -0.49 -3.71
N LEU A 43 7.26 0.82 -3.94
CA LEU A 43 7.83 1.47 -5.12
C LEU A 43 9.37 1.35 -5.13
N ASN A 44 10.01 1.61 -4.00
CA ASN A 44 11.47 1.50 -3.91
C ASN A 44 11.95 0.06 -4.06
N SER A 45 11.11 -0.91 -3.69
CA SER A 45 11.42 -2.32 -3.94
C SER A 45 11.49 -2.64 -5.44
N VAL A 46 10.72 -1.92 -6.26
CA VAL A 46 10.75 -2.06 -7.73
C VAL A 46 11.90 -1.25 -8.33
N ILE A 47 12.05 0.00 -7.89
CA ILE A 47 13.05 0.93 -8.46
C ILE A 47 14.48 0.50 -8.08
N TYR A 48 14.69 0.07 -6.85
CA TYR A 48 16.01 -0.30 -6.33
C TYR A 48 16.04 -1.77 -5.92
N SER A 49 15.61 -2.08 -4.70
CA SER A 49 15.59 -3.45 -4.18
C SER A 49 14.65 -3.55 -2.98
N PRO A 50 14.19 -4.76 -2.62
CA PRO A 50 13.39 -4.95 -1.40
C PRO A 50 14.12 -4.51 -0.14
N THR A 51 15.45 -4.61 -0.10
CA THR A 51 16.27 -4.16 1.04
C THR A 51 16.09 -2.66 1.26
N ILE A 52 16.14 -1.86 0.17
CA ILE A 52 15.94 -0.41 0.26
C ILE A 52 14.49 -0.10 0.61
N GLY A 53 13.54 -0.82 0.02
CA GLY A 53 12.11 -0.65 0.35
C GLY A 53 11.83 -0.86 1.83
N THR A 54 12.51 -1.83 2.47
CA THR A 54 12.33 -2.11 3.89
C THR A 54 12.62 -0.89 4.77
N GLU A 55 13.57 -0.05 4.37
CA GLU A 55 13.93 1.16 5.13
C GLU A 55 12.79 2.17 5.20
N ASP A 56 11.91 2.19 4.21
CA ASP A 56 10.78 3.12 4.15
C ASP A 56 9.52 2.57 4.83
N TRP A 57 9.48 1.26 5.13
CA TRP A 57 8.28 0.62 5.66
C TRP A 57 8.00 1.12 7.08
N PRO A 58 6.84 1.79 7.30
CA PRO A 58 6.54 2.44 8.59
C PRO A 58 5.81 1.55 9.59
N PHE A 59 5.47 0.33 9.18
CA PHE A 59 4.72 -0.61 10.01
C PHE A 59 5.64 -1.70 10.53
N GLU A 60 5.09 -2.75 11.12
CA GLU A 60 5.89 -3.87 11.60
C GLU A 60 6.65 -4.53 10.45
N GLU A 61 7.91 -4.82 10.66
CA GLU A 61 8.79 -5.35 9.62
C GLU A 61 8.23 -6.60 8.96
N GLU A 62 7.69 -7.52 9.75
CA GLU A 62 7.15 -8.77 9.22
C GLU A 62 5.88 -8.60 8.40
N SER A 63 5.25 -7.43 8.43
CA SER A 63 4.10 -7.14 7.57
C SER A 63 4.50 -6.65 6.19
N PHE A 64 5.78 -6.34 5.96
CA PHE A 64 6.28 -5.96 4.66
C PHE A 64 6.50 -7.22 3.82
N LYS A 65 5.75 -7.35 2.73
CA LYS A 65 5.74 -8.56 1.89
C LYS A 65 6.06 -8.21 0.44
N PRO A 66 7.29 -7.80 0.13
CA PRO A 66 7.66 -7.55 -1.26
C PRO A 66 7.66 -8.87 -2.05
N GLU A 67 7.20 -8.79 -3.28
CA GLU A 67 7.11 -9.92 -4.20
C GLU A 67 7.71 -9.50 -5.54
N GLY A 68 7.18 -10.00 -6.66
CA GLY A 68 7.61 -9.57 -7.99
C GLY A 68 7.19 -8.12 -8.27
N ASP A 69 7.80 -7.50 -9.28
CA ASP A 69 7.59 -6.09 -9.59
C ASP A 69 6.13 -5.72 -9.81
N VAL A 70 5.39 -6.54 -10.57
CA VAL A 70 3.97 -6.25 -10.82
C VAL A 70 3.20 -6.25 -9.51
N ASN A 71 3.42 -7.24 -8.65
CA ASN A 71 2.72 -7.33 -7.37
C ASN A 71 3.09 -6.17 -6.43
N ASN A 72 4.36 -5.76 -6.43
CA ASN A 72 4.80 -4.62 -5.63
C ASN A 72 4.16 -3.33 -6.11
N LEU A 73 4.05 -3.13 -7.42
CA LEU A 73 3.36 -1.97 -7.99
C LEU A 73 1.86 -1.98 -7.64
N VAL A 74 1.24 -3.14 -7.71
CA VAL A 74 -0.18 -3.30 -7.32
C VAL A 74 -0.38 -2.96 -5.86
N LYS A 75 0.51 -3.43 -4.98
CA LYS A 75 0.44 -3.12 -3.54
C LYS A 75 0.61 -1.63 -3.27
N ALA A 76 1.57 -1.00 -3.94
CA ALA A 76 1.79 0.45 -3.81
C ALA A 76 0.55 1.23 -4.27
N ALA A 77 -0.02 0.86 -5.42
CA ALA A 77 -1.21 1.52 -5.95
C ALA A 77 -2.40 1.37 -5.00
N ALA A 78 -2.60 0.19 -4.42
CA ALA A 78 -3.69 -0.04 -3.49
C ALA A 78 -3.53 0.80 -2.22
N MET A 79 -2.31 0.99 -1.73
CA MET A 79 -2.04 1.85 -0.59
C MET A 79 -2.28 3.33 -0.91
N ILE A 80 -1.98 3.76 -2.13
CA ILE A 80 -2.29 5.12 -2.59
C ILE A 80 -3.81 5.32 -2.59
N ILE A 81 -4.56 4.33 -3.07
CA ILE A 81 -6.04 4.39 -3.03
C ILE A 81 -6.52 4.51 -1.58
N ALA A 82 -5.92 3.76 -0.65
CA ALA A 82 -6.24 3.86 0.76
C ALA A 82 -6.05 5.29 1.30
N GLU A 83 -4.96 5.94 0.89
CA GLU A 83 -4.69 7.32 1.29
C GLU A 83 -5.72 8.28 0.69
N ILE A 84 -6.10 8.07 -0.57
CA ILE A 84 -7.14 8.89 -1.22
C ILE A 84 -8.47 8.74 -0.47
N ASP A 85 -8.86 7.51 -0.16
CA ASP A 85 -10.09 7.24 0.58
C ASP A 85 -10.11 7.96 1.92
N LYS A 86 -8.99 7.91 2.64
CA LYS A 86 -8.86 8.58 3.93
C LYS A 86 -9.04 10.08 3.79
N ARG A 87 -8.42 10.71 2.81
CA ARG A 87 -8.53 12.15 2.59
C ARG A 87 -9.93 12.56 2.16
N LEU A 88 -10.60 11.74 1.37
CA LEU A 88 -11.98 12.01 0.97
C LEU A 88 -12.93 11.97 2.17
N GLU A 89 -12.69 11.10 3.13
CA GLU A 89 -13.50 11.04 4.36
C GLU A 89 -13.26 12.24 5.28
N GLU A 90 -12.10 12.85 5.20
CA GLU A 90 -11.74 14.03 6.00
C GLU A 90 -12.27 15.35 5.41
N CYS A 91 -12.71 15.33 4.16
CA CYS A 91 -13.22 16.53 3.48
C CYS A 91 -14.61 16.93 3.93
#